data_d72f19cbc4b718e7ae78474bc0884217
#
_entry.id   d72f19cbc4b718e7ae78474bc0884217
#
_cell.length_a   1.000
_cell.length_b   1.000
_cell.length_c   1.000
_cell.angle_alpha   90.00
_cell.angle_beta   90.00
_cell.angle_gamma   90.00
#
_symmetry.space_group_name_H-M   'P 1'
#
loop_
_entity.id
_entity.type
_entity.pdbx_description
1 polymer ?
#
loop_
_entity_poly.entity_id
_entity_poly.type
_entity_poly.pdbx_seq_one_letter_code
_entity_poly.pdbx_strand_id
1 'polypeptide(L)'
;WKGWRNQYNKQKKNYIKTDDPDMVYKLMEEIHSKQKQFKYLIIDTLNGIMVGDEMRRTKEKGYDKWMDLAQSVFNIVDVSNKLRDDLTVIMLGHAQTSDDGFTCLLTNGRKLNKIKLESKLTTVLLSKAKDGQYVFETKAHNSTAKTPMGAIEEDEIPNDIMPVIKALEEF
;
A
#
# COMPACT_ATOMS: atom_id res chain seq x y z
N TRP A 1 8.24 4.86 17.62
CA TRP A 1 6.98 5.17 18.34
C TRP A 1 6.14 3.91 18.55
N LYS A 2 5.50 3.78 19.72
CA LYS A 2 4.81 2.56 20.12
C LYS A 2 3.35 2.80 20.59
N GLY A 3 2.84 4.01 20.44
CA GLY A 3 1.51 4.41 20.93
C GLY A 3 0.34 3.59 20.34
N TRP A 4 0.46 3.15 19.08
CA TRP A 4 -0.53 2.31 18.43
C TRP A 4 -0.71 0.91 19.09
N ARG A 5 0.28 0.43 19.88
CA ARG A 5 0.23 -0.89 20.54
C ARG A 5 -0.93 -1.07 21.52
N ASN A 6 -1.47 0.01 22.05
CA ASN A 6 -2.66 -0.05 22.89
C ASN A 6 -3.92 -0.41 22.09
N GLN A 7 -3.95 -0.07 20.81
CA GLN A 7 -5.07 -0.32 19.90
C GLN A 7 -4.86 -1.58 19.08
N TYR A 8 -3.63 -1.82 18.60
CA TYR A 8 -3.27 -2.94 17.73
C TYR A 8 -2.25 -3.84 18.43
N ASN A 9 -2.63 -5.05 18.78
CA ASN A 9 -1.77 -5.99 19.47
C ASN A 9 -2.25 -7.45 19.32
N LYS A 10 -1.40 -8.39 19.77
CA LYS A 10 -1.70 -9.82 19.68
C LYS A 10 -2.90 -10.24 20.54
N GLN A 11 -3.15 -9.58 21.69
CA GLN A 11 -4.28 -9.88 22.57
C GLN A 11 -5.61 -9.57 21.89
N LYS A 12 -5.66 -8.46 21.14
CA LYS A 12 -6.84 -8.07 20.35
C LYS A 12 -6.93 -8.81 19.01
N LYS A 13 -5.94 -9.62 18.66
CA LYS A 13 -5.87 -10.39 17.41
C LYS A 13 -6.05 -9.52 16.15
N ASN A 14 -5.63 -8.27 16.20
CA ASN A 14 -5.74 -7.28 15.11
C ASN A 14 -4.38 -6.73 14.67
N TYR A 15 -3.28 -7.40 15.02
CA TYR A 15 -1.92 -7.05 14.65
C TYR A 15 -1.07 -8.29 14.39
N ILE A 16 -0.45 -8.33 13.23
CA ILE A 16 0.50 -9.36 12.82
C ILE A 16 1.77 -8.67 12.34
N LYS A 17 2.92 -9.14 12.80
CA LYS A 17 4.23 -8.68 12.34
C LYS A 17 4.81 -9.73 11.41
N THR A 18 4.89 -9.40 10.13
CA THR A 18 5.53 -10.22 9.10
C THR A 18 6.03 -9.32 7.97
N ASP A 19 7.07 -9.75 7.28
CA ASP A 19 7.59 -9.19 6.04
C ASP A 19 7.70 -10.26 4.94
N ASP A 20 7.12 -11.43 5.20
CA ASP A 20 7.04 -12.55 4.26
C ASP A 20 5.83 -12.35 3.33
N PRO A 21 6.05 -12.17 2.00
CA PRO A 21 4.98 -11.90 1.06
C PRO A 21 3.95 -13.03 0.95
N ASP A 22 4.38 -14.30 1.07
CA ASP A 22 3.47 -15.44 1.02
C ASP A 22 2.56 -15.49 2.25
N MET A 23 3.12 -15.14 3.43
CA MET A 23 2.34 -15.03 4.65
C MET A 23 1.34 -13.89 4.56
N VAL A 24 1.74 -12.72 4.03
CA VAL A 24 0.83 -11.57 3.82
C VAL A 24 -0.31 -11.97 2.89
N TYR A 25 -0.01 -12.59 1.76
CA TYR A 25 -1.01 -13.06 0.80
C TYR A 25 -2.03 -14.01 1.44
N LYS A 26 -1.57 -15.03 2.15
CA LYS A 26 -2.42 -16.01 2.86
C LYS A 26 -3.30 -15.35 3.91
N LEU A 27 -2.77 -14.36 4.64
CA LEU A 27 -3.55 -13.60 5.64
C LEU A 27 -4.64 -12.77 4.98
N MET A 28 -4.38 -12.16 3.83
CA MET A 28 -5.39 -11.42 3.07
C MET A 28 -6.54 -12.35 2.66
N GLU A 29 -6.25 -13.54 2.14
CA GLU A 29 -7.25 -14.54 1.78
C GLU A 29 -8.03 -15.07 3.01
N GLU A 30 -7.36 -15.27 4.14
CA GLU A 30 -8.00 -15.69 5.39
C GLU A 30 -8.96 -14.61 5.91
N ILE A 31 -8.54 -13.33 5.89
CA ILE A 31 -9.39 -12.20 6.28
C ILE A 31 -10.58 -12.10 5.34
N HIS A 32 -10.37 -12.22 4.02
CA HIS A 32 -11.43 -12.25 3.03
C HIS A 32 -12.47 -13.33 3.31
N SER A 33 -12.04 -14.57 3.58
CA SER A 33 -12.92 -15.73 3.67
C SER A 33 -13.54 -15.93 5.05
N LYS A 34 -12.78 -15.71 6.14
CA LYS A 34 -13.14 -16.14 7.48
C LYS A 34 -13.33 -15.02 8.51
N GLN A 35 -12.77 -13.83 8.27
CA GLN A 35 -12.70 -12.76 9.28
C GLN A 35 -13.58 -11.56 8.86
N LYS A 36 -14.89 -11.79 8.76
CA LYS A 36 -15.86 -10.80 8.24
C LYS A 36 -16.02 -9.56 9.13
N GLN A 37 -15.58 -9.63 10.39
CA GLN A 37 -15.60 -8.50 11.32
C GLN A 37 -14.59 -7.39 10.97
N PHE A 38 -13.52 -7.70 10.23
CA PHE A 38 -12.57 -6.68 9.80
C PHE A 38 -13.08 -5.98 8.54
N LYS A 39 -13.15 -4.64 8.60
CA LYS A 39 -13.53 -3.77 7.49
C LYS A 39 -12.33 -3.08 6.85
N TYR A 40 -11.24 -2.98 7.59
CA TYR A 40 -10.00 -2.34 7.14
C TYR A 40 -8.83 -3.28 7.35
N LEU A 41 -8.00 -3.42 6.33
CA LEU A 41 -6.72 -4.10 6.37
C LEU A 41 -5.61 -3.10 6.02
N ILE A 42 -4.67 -2.90 6.94
CA ILE A 42 -3.56 -1.96 6.75
C ILE A 42 -2.26 -2.77 6.59
N ILE A 43 -1.55 -2.53 5.50
CA ILE A 43 -0.22 -3.09 5.21
C ILE A 43 0.82 -1.97 5.37
N ASP A 44 1.62 -2.04 6.43
CA ASP A 44 2.64 -1.04 6.75
C ASP A 44 4.02 -1.72 6.87
N THR A 45 4.85 -1.69 5.82
CA THR A 45 4.72 -1.07 4.48
C THR A 45 5.02 -2.08 3.37
N LEU A 46 4.62 -1.81 2.13
CA LEU A 46 5.02 -2.61 0.98
C LEU A 46 6.54 -2.68 0.84
N ASN A 47 7.24 -1.57 1.13
CA ASN A 47 8.72 -1.52 1.12
C ASN A 47 9.33 -2.46 2.15
N GLY A 48 8.72 -2.58 3.33
CA GLY A 48 9.17 -3.54 4.36
C GLY A 48 9.11 -4.97 3.85
N ILE A 49 8.06 -5.34 3.14
CA ILE A 49 7.91 -6.66 2.51
C ILE A 49 8.97 -6.86 1.42
N MET A 50 9.14 -5.89 0.50
CA MET A 50 10.12 -5.96 -0.58
C MET A 50 11.54 -6.17 -0.05
N VAL A 51 11.95 -5.36 0.93
CA VAL A 51 13.30 -5.44 1.53
C VAL A 51 13.45 -6.75 2.31
N GLY A 52 12.45 -7.14 3.11
CA GLY A 52 12.49 -8.37 3.90
C GLY A 52 12.64 -9.61 3.03
N ASP A 53 11.89 -9.69 1.93
CA ASP A 53 11.98 -10.81 0.99
C ASP A 53 13.33 -10.83 0.25
N GLU A 54 13.82 -9.69 -0.23
CA GLU A 54 15.13 -9.57 -0.87
C GLU A 54 16.26 -10.02 0.06
N MET A 55 16.21 -9.61 1.34
CA MET A 55 17.22 -9.94 2.35
C MET A 55 17.23 -11.43 2.74
N ARG A 56 16.07 -12.08 2.79
CA ARG A 56 15.98 -13.54 2.99
C ARG A 56 16.63 -14.33 1.85
N ARG A 57 16.58 -13.81 0.64
CA ARG A 57 17.02 -14.46 -0.59
C ARG A 57 18.37 -13.98 -1.11
N THR A 58 19.23 -13.42 -0.24
CA THR A 58 20.56 -12.86 -0.63
C THR A 58 21.49 -13.88 -1.25
N LYS A 59 21.36 -15.17 -0.91
CA LYS A 59 22.21 -16.27 -1.47
C LYS A 59 21.74 -16.75 -2.84
N GLU A 60 20.50 -16.45 -3.23
CA GLU A 60 19.98 -16.77 -4.54
C GLU A 60 20.59 -15.86 -5.60
N LYS A 61 20.94 -16.41 -6.75
CA LYS A 61 21.54 -15.69 -7.87
C LYS A 61 20.69 -15.87 -9.12
N GLY A 62 20.85 -14.96 -10.08
CA GLY A 62 20.22 -15.07 -11.38
C GLY A 62 19.00 -14.17 -11.56
N TYR A 63 18.47 -14.16 -12.78
CA TYR A 63 17.37 -13.32 -13.20
C TYR A 63 16.04 -13.74 -12.55
N ASP A 64 15.84 -15.04 -12.36
CA ASP A 64 14.59 -15.62 -11.86
C ASP A 64 14.28 -15.12 -10.44
N LYS A 65 15.29 -14.98 -9.58
CA LYS A 65 15.12 -14.36 -8.26
C LYS A 65 14.42 -13.00 -8.34
N TRP A 66 14.85 -12.14 -9.26
CA TRP A 66 14.28 -10.79 -9.39
C TRP A 66 12.87 -10.80 -9.95
N MET A 67 12.56 -11.78 -10.77
CA MET A 67 11.20 -12.00 -11.25
C MET A 67 10.28 -12.47 -10.13
N ASP A 68 10.72 -13.41 -9.31
CA ASP A 68 9.94 -13.93 -8.19
C ASP A 68 9.69 -12.85 -7.12
N LEU A 69 10.71 -12.04 -6.78
CA LEU A 69 10.56 -10.90 -5.87
C LEU A 69 9.52 -9.88 -6.38
N ALA A 70 9.55 -9.61 -7.68
CA ALA A 70 8.57 -8.73 -8.28
C ALA A 70 7.17 -9.34 -8.30
N GLN A 71 7.07 -10.64 -8.57
CA GLN A 71 5.81 -11.36 -8.63
C GLN A 71 5.13 -11.46 -7.27
N SER A 72 5.88 -11.71 -6.19
CA SER A 72 5.32 -11.83 -4.84
C SER A 72 4.67 -10.53 -4.38
N VAL A 73 5.30 -9.38 -4.60
CA VAL A 73 4.72 -8.07 -4.27
C VAL A 73 3.54 -7.73 -5.20
N PHE A 74 3.69 -8.01 -6.50
CA PHE A 74 2.60 -7.85 -7.45
C PHE A 74 1.35 -8.64 -7.03
N ASN A 75 1.51 -9.88 -6.58
CA ASN A 75 0.41 -10.74 -6.14
C ASN A 75 -0.34 -10.14 -4.93
N ILE A 76 0.37 -9.53 -3.98
CA ILE A 76 -0.24 -8.84 -2.83
C ILE A 76 -1.14 -7.69 -3.31
N VAL A 77 -0.64 -6.88 -4.25
CA VAL A 77 -1.43 -5.76 -4.80
C VAL A 77 -2.58 -6.26 -5.67
N ASP A 78 -2.35 -7.30 -6.48
CA ASP A 78 -3.38 -7.84 -7.36
C ASP A 78 -4.52 -8.54 -6.60
N VAL A 79 -4.19 -9.28 -5.52
CA VAL A 79 -5.21 -9.96 -4.71
C VAL A 79 -6.12 -8.96 -4.00
N SER A 80 -5.62 -7.77 -3.62
CA SER A 80 -6.45 -6.76 -2.95
C SER A 80 -7.69 -6.37 -3.76
N ASN A 81 -7.59 -6.40 -5.10
CA ASN A 81 -8.70 -6.11 -6.00
C ASN A 81 -9.72 -7.26 -6.14
N LYS A 82 -9.44 -8.42 -5.54
CA LYS A 82 -10.28 -9.62 -5.61
C LYS A 82 -10.93 -9.96 -4.26
N LEU A 83 -10.63 -9.18 -3.24
CA LEU A 83 -11.21 -9.35 -1.91
C LEU A 83 -12.66 -8.86 -1.91
N ARG A 84 -13.40 -9.19 -0.85
CA ARG A 84 -14.80 -8.79 -0.70
C ARG A 84 -14.95 -7.26 -0.70
N ASP A 85 -16.06 -6.77 -1.22
CA ASP A 85 -16.32 -5.34 -1.42
C ASP A 85 -16.37 -4.53 -0.11
N ASP A 86 -16.72 -5.16 1.00
CA ASP A 86 -16.78 -4.53 2.32
C ASP A 86 -15.46 -4.56 3.10
N LEU A 87 -14.33 -4.86 2.43
CA LEU A 87 -12.99 -4.85 3.00
C LEU A 87 -12.10 -3.84 2.28
N THR A 88 -11.87 -2.70 2.90
CA THR A 88 -10.94 -1.69 2.39
C THR A 88 -9.51 -2.07 2.72
N VAL A 89 -8.66 -2.20 1.71
CA VAL A 89 -7.23 -2.45 1.87
C VAL A 89 -6.44 -1.16 1.71
N ILE A 90 -5.69 -0.78 2.74
CA ILE A 90 -4.82 0.40 2.75
C ILE A 90 -3.37 -0.07 2.75
N MET A 91 -2.64 0.26 1.71
CA MET A 91 -1.23 -0.08 1.58
C MET A 91 -0.38 1.18 1.74
N LEU A 92 0.54 1.17 2.71
CA LEU A 92 1.52 2.23 2.89
C LEU A 92 2.78 1.88 2.09
N GLY A 93 3.39 2.91 1.50
CA GLY A 93 4.64 2.78 0.77
C GLY A 93 5.48 4.04 0.87
N HIS A 94 6.79 3.89 0.74
CA HIS A 94 7.69 5.03 0.64
C HIS A 94 7.65 5.62 -0.77
N ALA A 95 7.61 6.92 -0.88
CA ALA A 95 7.72 7.61 -2.15
C ALA A 95 9.19 7.85 -2.53
N GLN A 96 9.47 7.90 -3.82
CA GLN A 96 10.71 8.38 -4.39
C GLN A 96 10.42 9.47 -5.42
N THR A 97 11.28 10.47 -5.47
CA THR A 97 11.22 11.52 -6.50
C THR A 97 12.42 11.37 -7.43
N SER A 98 12.18 11.26 -8.72
CA SER A 98 13.22 11.18 -9.75
C SER A 98 13.81 12.57 -10.05
N ASP A 99 14.90 12.60 -10.82
CA ASP A 99 15.62 13.84 -11.15
C ASP A 99 14.77 14.87 -11.94
N ASP A 100 13.76 14.40 -12.68
CA ASP A 100 12.77 15.23 -13.37
C ASP A 100 11.63 15.71 -12.44
N GLY A 101 11.72 15.41 -11.15
CA GLY A 101 10.76 15.80 -10.13
C GLY A 101 9.52 14.89 -10.03
N PHE A 102 9.40 13.83 -10.83
CA PHE A 102 8.25 12.93 -10.78
C PHE A 102 8.30 12.03 -9.54
N THR A 103 7.20 11.99 -8.77
CA THR A 103 7.09 11.22 -7.52
C THR A 103 6.21 9.99 -7.71
N CYS A 104 6.73 8.83 -7.30
CA CYS A 104 6.02 7.56 -7.34
C CYS A 104 6.41 6.65 -6.17
N LEU A 105 5.78 5.49 -6.05
CA LEU A 105 6.15 4.48 -5.07
C LEU A 105 7.61 4.04 -5.28
N LEU A 106 8.40 4.04 -4.22
CA LEU A 106 9.72 3.44 -4.21
C LEU A 106 9.57 1.92 -4.32
N THR A 107 10.20 1.31 -5.32
CA THR A 107 10.17 -0.15 -5.50
C THR A 107 11.57 -0.72 -5.62
N ASN A 108 11.76 -1.96 -5.14
CA ASN A 108 13.02 -2.67 -5.28
C ASN A 108 13.10 -3.33 -6.66
N GLY A 109 14.17 -3.01 -7.39
CA GLY A 109 14.48 -3.63 -8.67
C GLY A 109 13.77 -3.05 -9.89
N ARG A 110 14.41 -3.19 -11.05
CA ARG A 110 13.98 -2.58 -12.33
C ARG A 110 12.62 -3.08 -12.83
N LYS A 111 12.20 -4.29 -12.45
CA LYS A 111 10.93 -4.86 -12.90
C LYS A 111 9.73 -4.15 -12.31
N LEU A 112 9.70 -3.99 -10.99
CA LEU A 112 8.61 -3.28 -10.31
C LEU A 112 8.53 -1.81 -10.73
N ASN A 113 9.68 -1.16 -10.96
CA ASN A 113 9.72 0.19 -11.50
C ASN A 113 9.01 0.32 -12.86
N LYS A 114 9.06 -0.72 -13.70
CA LYS A 114 8.36 -0.73 -15.00
C LYS A 114 6.87 -1.08 -14.87
N ILE A 115 6.52 -1.94 -13.93
CA ILE A 115 5.12 -2.39 -13.75
C ILE A 115 4.24 -1.27 -13.20
N LYS A 116 4.79 -0.38 -12.35
CA LYS A 116 4.04 0.70 -11.68
C LYS A 116 2.84 0.14 -10.91
N LEU A 117 3.12 -0.40 -9.72
CA LEU A 117 2.11 -1.05 -8.86
C LEU A 117 0.88 -0.17 -8.60
N GLU A 118 1.08 1.15 -8.54
CA GLU A 118 0.01 2.14 -8.36
C GLU A 118 -1.03 2.10 -9.50
N SER A 119 -0.66 1.60 -10.69
CA SER A 119 -1.60 1.44 -11.80
C SER A 119 -2.71 0.43 -11.50
N LYS A 120 -2.47 -0.49 -10.57
CA LYS A 120 -3.44 -1.50 -10.13
C LYS A 120 -4.46 -0.97 -9.10
N LEU A 121 -4.21 0.19 -8.51
CA LEU A 121 -5.04 0.78 -7.47
C LEU A 121 -5.96 1.85 -8.08
N THR A 122 -7.17 1.96 -7.58
CA THR A 122 -8.12 3.01 -7.99
C THR A 122 -7.81 4.35 -7.34
N THR A 123 -7.29 4.31 -6.12
CA THR A 123 -6.94 5.48 -5.32
C THR A 123 -5.49 5.40 -4.89
N VAL A 124 -4.74 6.46 -5.13
CA VAL A 124 -3.36 6.64 -4.69
C VAL A 124 -3.22 8.05 -4.14
N LEU A 125 -2.87 8.16 -2.86
CA LEU A 125 -2.69 9.43 -2.18
C LEU A 125 -1.20 9.64 -1.90
N LEU A 126 -0.68 10.82 -2.22
CA LEU A 126 0.69 11.20 -1.86
C LEU A 126 0.65 12.08 -0.61
N SER A 127 1.18 11.55 0.50
CA SER A 127 1.31 12.33 1.75
C SER A 127 2.46 13.32 1.65
N LYS A 128 2.18 14.58 1.97
CA LYS A 128 3.14 15.70 1.94
C LYS A 128 3.11 16.50 3.23
N ALA A 129 4.24 17.12 3.55
CA ALA A 129 4.31 18.21 4.50
C ALA A 129 4.41 19.54 3.71
N LYS A 130 3.48 20.46 3.94
CA LYS A 130 3.39 21.75 3.26
C LYS A 130 3.00 22.84 4.26
N ASP A 131 3.81 23.87 4.37
CA ASP A 131 3.55 25.02 5.25
C ASP A 131 3.22 24.65 6.71
N GLY A 132 3.91 23.63 7.23
CA GLY A 132 3.70 23.12 8.60
C GLY A 132 2.47 22.24 8.79
N GLN A 133 1.74 21.94 7.73
CA GLN A 133 0.60 21.03 7.71
C GLN A 133 0.92 19.72 6.98
N TYR A 134 0.18 18.68 7.31
CA TYR A 134 0.22 17.42 6.57
C TYR A 134 -1.00 17.31 5.69
N VAL A 135 -0.79 17.03 4.41
CA VAL A 135 -1.84 16.93 3.39
C VAL A 135 -1.69 15.65 2.58
N PHE A 136 -2.79 15.20 1.98
CA PHE A 136 -2.82 14.25 0.89
C PHE A 136 -3.01 14.98 -0.43
N GLU A 137 -2.14 14.74 -1.41
CA GLU A 137 -2.40 15.02 -2.81
C GLU A 137 -3.32 13.93 -3.37
N THR A 138 -4.42 14.34 -4.00
CA THR A 138 -5.49 13.48 -4.51
C THR A 138 -5.48 13.34 -6.02
N LYS A 139 -4.88 14.30 -6.72
CA LYS A 139 -4.70 14.36 -8.17
C LYS A 139 -3.23 14.54 -8.51
N ALA A 140 -2.80 14.00 -9.65
CA ALA A 140 -1.41 14.01 -10.07
C ALA A 140 -0.87 15.43 -10.34
N HIS A 141 0.05 15.89 -9.51
CA HIS A 141 0.92 17.04 -9.77
C HIS A 141 2.36 16.55 -9.83
N ASN A 142 2.77 16.04 -10.99
CA ASN A 142 4.07 15.40 -11.19
C ASN A 142 4.27 14.17 -10.27
N SER A 143 3.21 13.41 -10.05
CA SER A 143 3.17 12.22 -9.18
C SER A 143 2.24 11.15 -9.73
N THR A 144 2.17 10.00 -9.04
CA THR A 144 1.19 8.92 -9.30
C THR A 144 -0.11 9.07 -8.49
N ALA A 145 -0.31 10.18 -7.78
CA ALA A 145 -1.54 10.43 -7.03
C ALA A 145 -2.76 10.43 -7.95
N LYS A 146 -3.84 9.81 -7.52
CA LYS A 146 -5.11 9.76 -8.25
C LYS A 146 -6.27 9.35 -7.34
N THR A 147 -7.45 9.83 -7.66
CA THR A 147 -8.73 9.38 -7.13
C THR A 147 -9.72 9.20 -8.27
N PRO A 148 -10.81 8.43 -8.12
CA PRO A 148 -11.87 8.39 -9.11
C PRO A 148 -12.40 9.81 -9.39
N MET A 149 -12.64 10.10 -10.66
CA MET A 149 -13.09 11.41 -11.11
C MET A 149 -14.47 11.74 -10.52
N GLY A 150 -14.54 12.80 -9.71
CA GLY A 150 -15.76 13.22 -9.02
C GLY A 150 -15.89 12.73 -7.57
N ALA A 151 -15.05 11.80 -7.12
CA ALA A 151 -15.09 11.34 -5.72
C ALA A 151 -14.51 12.38 -4.75
N ILE A 152 -13.45 13.07 -5.16
CA ILE A 152 -12.79 14.13 -4.39
C ILE A 152 -12.48 15.27 -5.36
N GLU A 153 -13.00 16.46 -5.09
CA GLU A 153 -12.85 17.60 -5.99
C GLU A 153 -11.55 18.36 -5.77
N GLU A 154 -11.07 18.43 -4.54
CA GLU A 154 -9.87 19.15 -4.16
C GLU A 154 -8.60 18.39 -4.59
N ASP A 155 -7.56 19.12 -5.03
CA ASP A 155 -6.27 18.56 -5.40
C ASP A 155 -5.41 18.17 -4.19
N GLU A 156 -5.62 18.85 -3.06
CA GLU A 156 -5.00 18.58 -1.77
C GLU A 156 -6.05 18.64 -0.65
N ILE A 157 -6.03 17.68 0.24
CA ILE A 157 -6.92 17.60 1.42
C ILE A 157 -6.09 17.37 2.69
N PRO A 158 -6.63 17.61 3.90
CA PRO A 158 -5.95 17.24 5.14
C PRO A 158 -5.56 15.77 5.17
N ASN A 159 -4.43 15.44 5.80
CA ASN A 159 -3.93 14.07 5.93
C ASN A 159 -4.77 13.28 6.96
N ASP A 160 -6.03 13.02 6.60
CA ASP A 160 -6.97 12.17 7.32
C ASP A 160 -7.59 11.20 6.32
N ILE A 161 -7.43 9.90 6.57
CA ILE A 161 -7.91 8.86 5.66
C ILE A 161 -9.42 8.62 5.77
N MET A 162 -10.05 8.96 6.90
CA MET A 162 -11.46 8.63 7.10
C MET A 162 -12.42 9.41 6.17
N PRO A 163 -12.23 10.72 5.93
CA PRO A 163 -13.01 11.44 4.91
C PRO A 163 -12.83 10.87 3.50
N VAL A 164 -11.62 10.40 3.17
CA VAL A 164 -11.34 9.75 1.86
C VAL A 164 -12.14 8.47 1.72
N ILE A 165 -12.08 7.59 2.73
CA ILE A 165 -12.84 6.32 2.71
C ILE A 165 -14.33 6.61 2.53
N LYS A 166 -14.87 7.55 3.31
CA LYS A 166 -16.28 7.92 3.22
C LYS A 166 -16.65 8.44 1.83
N ALA A 167 -15.85 9.32 1.25
CA ALA A 167 -16.11 9.84 -0.10
C ALA A 167 -16.09 8.72 -1.16
N LEU A 168 -15.23 7.72 -1.01
CA LEU A 168 -15.16 6.56 -1.91
C LEU A 168 -16.31 5.55 -1.70
N GLU A 169 -16.84 5.43 -0.47
CA GLU A 169 -18.00 4.57 -0.17
C GLU A 169 -19.31 5.17 -0.67
N GLU A 170 -19.39 6.51 -0.75
CA GLU A 170 -20.56 7.25 -1.23
C GLU A 170 -20.56 7.45 -2.76
N PHE A 171 -19.43 7.20 -3.42
CA PHE A 171 -19.22 7.38 -4.87
C PHE A 171 -19.70 6.16 -5.68
#